data_9f5313b0b156dbbc801b0376609bb940
#
_entry.id   9f5313b0b156dbbc801b0376609bb940
#
_cell.length_a   1.000
_cell.length_b   1.000
_cell.length_c   1.000
_cell.angle_alpha   90.00
_cell.angle_beta   90.00
_cell.angle_gamma   90.00
#
_symmetry.space_group_name_H-M   'P 1'
#
loop_
_entity.id
_entity.type
_entity.pdbx_description
1 polymer ?
#
loop_
_entity_poly.entity_id
_entity_poly.type
_entity_poly.pdbx_seq_one_letter_code
_entity_poly.pdbx_strand_id
1 'polypeptide(L)'
;NVEKGRFTSVITLSSPISGDITVMNANVGMFMSPSDVILEVVDTNYLHLNLSIFEKDILHVKQGQNISFTIPEASKDVFTSKVQLVGKSIENKDRTISVFGVLNPSDKSKLLSGMFVEAGIVISSKKGLGIPVDALITENNKNFVLLLQENKGNYIFKKTLVNIGEKSEKFVEIL
;
A
#
# COMPACT_ATOMS: atom_id res chain seq x y z
N ASN A 1 11.33 31.67 -35.50
CA ASN A 1 10.60 32.92 -35.67
C ASN A 1 11.09 33.60 -36.96
N VAL A 2 10.40 33.30 -38.05
CA VAL A 2 10.78 33.69 -39.42
C VAL A 2 10.53 35.20 -39.66
N GLU A 3 9.72 35.83 -38.83
CA GLU A 3 9.34 37.26 -39.01
C GLU A 3 10.42 38.29 -38.67
N LYS A 4 11.53 37.90 -38.03
CA LYS A 4 12.61 38.84 -37.68
C LYS A 4 14.00 38.53 -38.26
N GLY A 5 14.07 37.60 -39.23
CA GLY A 5 15.33 37.33 -39.95
C GLY A 5 16.51 36.86 -39.05
N ARG A 6 16.23 36.40 -37.82
CA ARG A 6 17.24 35.86 -36.91
C ARG A 6 17.20 34.36 -36.94
N PHE A 7 18.19 33.74 -37.50
CA PHE A 7 18.40 32.28 -37.40
C PHE A 7 19.02 32.00 -36.03
N THR A 8 18.27 31.35 -35.16
CA THR A 8 18.79 30.81 -33.90
C THR A 8 19.22 29.38 -34.12
N SER A 9 20.49 29.08 -33.95
CA SER A 9 21.04 27.73 -34.00
C SER A 9 20.80 26.92 -32.70
N VAL A 10 20.25 27.59 -31.68
CA VAL A 10 19.99 26.98 -30.37
C VAL A 10 18.53 27.19 -29.97
N ILE A 11 17.87 26.11 -29.60
CA ILE A 11 16.51 26.09 -29.05
C ILE A 11 16.58 25.60 -27.63
N THR A 12 16.01 26.37 -26.71
CA THR A 12 15.88 25.94 -25.32
C THR A 12 14.56 25.18 -25.15
N LEU A 13 14.64 23.96 -24.65
CA LEU A 13 13.50 23.14 -24.27
C LEU A 13 13.35 23.20 -22.74
N SER A 14 12.14 23.52 -22.28
CA SER A 14 11.81 23.56 -20.84
C SER A 14 10.75 22.52 -20.52
N SER A 15 10.85 21.91 -19.34
CA SER A 15 9.79 21.03 -18.84
C SER A 15 8.51 21.83 -18.59
N PRO A 16 7.33 21.34 -19.00
CA PRO A 16 6.04 21.97 -18.71
C PRO A 16 5.61 21.79 -17.24
N ILE A 17 6.23 20.87 -16.49
CA ILE A 17 5.95 20.58 -15.10
C ILE A 17 7.23 20.61 -14.26
N SER A 18 7.07 20.88 -12.96
CA SER A 18 8.12 20.69 -11.96
C SER A 18 8.09 19.25 -11.46
N GLY A 19 9.24 18.63 -11.24
CA GLY A 19 9.31 17.26 -10.78
C GLY A 19 10.72 16.70 -10.83
N ASP A 20 10.84 15.40 -10.58
CA ASP A 20 12.10 14.67 -10.62
C ASP A 20 12.31 14.04 -12.00
N ILE A 21 13.54 14.08 -12.49
CA ILE A 21 13.91 13.42 -13.76
C ILE A 21 14.08 11.94 -13.49
N THR A 22 13.23 11.10 -14.11
CA THR A 22 13.27 9.64 -13.97
C THR A 22 14.02 8.96 -15.09
N VAL A 23 14.02 9.54 -16.29
CA VAL A 23 14.74 9.02 -17.45
C VAL A 23 15.42 10.17 -18.17
N MET A 24 16.67 9.98 -18.58
CA MET A 24 17.43 10.90 -19.43
C MET A 24 18.08 10.13 -20.57
N ASN A 25 17.58 10.34 -21.78
CA ASN A 25 18.03 9.64 -22.99
C ASN A 25 18.97 10.49 -23.86
N ALA A 26 19.15 11.76 -23.54
CA ALA A 26 19.99 12.67 -24.32
C ALA A 26 21.37 12.87 -23.69
N ASN A 27 22.40 12.83 -24.54
CA ASN A 27 23.77 13.15 -24.20
C ASN A 27 24.31 14.23 -25.14
N VAL A 28 25.32 14.95 -24.67
CA VAL A 28 25.98 15.99 -25.48
C VAL A 28 26.55 15.37 -26.76
N GLY A 29 26.23 15.97 -27.90
CA GLY A 29 26.66 15.51 -29.23
C GLY A 29 25.74 14.47 -29.88
N MET A 30 24.67 14.05 -29.19
CA MET A 30 23.69 13.12 -29.73
C MET A 30 22.70 13.84 -30.66
N PHE A 31 22.39 13.22 -31.79
CA PHE A 31 21.30 13.67 -32.65
C PHE A 31 19.97 13.13 -32.11
N MET A 32 18.98 14.01 -31.97
CA MET A 32 17.64 13.70 -31.50
C MET A 32 16.61 14.04 -32.58
N SER A 33 15.72 13.11 -32.86
CA SER A 33 14.56 13.30 -33.73
C SER A 33 13.41 13.97 -32.97
N PRO A 34 12.48 14.67 -33.63
CA PRO A 34 11.30 15.26 -32.97
C PRO A 34 10.41 14.26 -32.22
N SER A 35 10.51 12.98 -32.56
CA SER A 35 9.76 11.88 -31.91
C SER A 35 10.50 11.27 -30.70
N ASP A 36 11.75 11.65 -30.47
CA ASP A 36 12.55 11.03 -29.43
C ASP A 36 12.23 11.62 -28.05
N VAL A 37 12.15 10.77 -27.05
CA VAL A 37 12.01 11.19 -25.64
C VAL A 37 13.38 11.58 -25.11
N ILE A 38 13.56 12.88 -24.87
CA ILE A 38 14.80 13.46 -24.36
C ILE A 38 14.97 13.14 -22.88
N LEU A 39 13.93 13.45 -22.09
CA LEU A 39 13.88 13.19 -20.66
C LEU A 39 12.44 12.99 -20.23
N GLU A 40 12.26 12.30 -19.10
CA GLU A 40 10.96 12.06 -18.48
C GLU A 40 10.96 12.73 -17.10
N VAL A 41 9.95 13.56 -16.85
CA VAL A 41 9.78 14.27 -15.58
C VAL A 41 8.52 13.78 -14.91
N VAL A 42 8.63 13.35 -13.66
CA VAL A 42 7.52 12.88 -12.85
C VAL A 42 7.29 13.83 -11.67
N ASP A 43 6.05 14.28 -11.50
CA ASP A 43 5.66 15.06 -10.34
C ASP A 43 5.36 14.11 -9.16
N THR A 44 6.31 13.97 -8.25
CA THR A 44 6.21 13.08 -7.08
C THR A 44 5.23 13.58 -6.02
N ASN A 45 4.72 14.82 -6.11
CA ASN A 45 3.68 15.32 -5.21
C ASN A 45 2.35 14.57 -5.39
N TYR A 46 2.11 14.00 -6.58
CA TYR A 46 0.91 13.23 -6.91
C TYR A 46 1.11 11.71 -6.83
N LEU A 47 2.08 11.25 -6.04
CA LEU A 47 2.28 9.82 -5.83
C LEU A 47 1.05 9.19 -5.16
N HIS A 48 0.57 8.08 -5.71
CA HIS A 48 -0.57 7.31 -5.20
C HIS A 48 -0.18 5.86 -4.97
N LEU A 49 -0.87 5.22 -4.03
CA LEU A 49 -0.86 3.77 -3.90
C LEU A 49 -1.84 3.19 -4.92
N ASN A 50 -1.38 2.29 -5.79
CA ASN A 50 -2.23 1.55 -6.72
C ASN A 50 -2.24 0.06 -6.34
N LEU A 51 -3.40 -0.46 -5.98
CA LEU A 51 -3.61 -1.85 -5.58
C LEU A 51 -4.50 -2.56 -6.59
N SER A 52 -4.11 -3.75 -6.96
CA SER A 52 -4.91 -4.65 -7.81
C SER A 52 -5.70 -5.62 -6.93
N ILE A 53 -7.01 -5.43 -6.88
CA ILE A 53 -7.92 -6.25 -6.04
C ILE A 53 -8.70 -7.21 -6.93
N PHE A 54 -8.74 -8.48 -6.56
CA PHE A 54 -9.52 -9.48 -7.29
C PHE A 54 -11.02 -9.18 -7.28
N GLU A 55 -11.69 -9.50 -8.38
CA GLU A 55 -13.14 -9.28 -8.55
C GLU A 55 -13.97 -9.88 -7.39
N LYS A 56 -13.59 -11.04 -6.88
CA LYS A 56 -14.28 -11.70 -5.77
C LYS A 56 -14.31 -10.89 -4.47
N ASP A 57 -13.29 -10.03 -4.26
CA ASP A 57 -13.09 -9.30 -2.99
C ASP A 57 -13.54 -7.83 -3.09
N ILE A 58 -13.75 -7.30 -4.31
CA ILE A 58 -13.99 -5.89 -4.55
C ILE A 58 -15.27 -5.36 -3.89
N LEU A 59 -16.29 -6.20 -3.74
CA LEU A 59 -17.57 -5.81 -3.13
C LEU A 59 -17.42 -5.39 -1.66
N HIS A 60 -16.35 -5.82 -1.01
CA HIS A 60 -16.03 -5.48 0.38
C HIS A 60 -15.17 -4.21 0.48
N VAL A 61 -14.63 -3.72 -0.64
CA VAL A 61 -13.76 -2.54 -0.66
C VAL A 61 -14.58 -1.28 -0.89
N LYS A 62 -14.42 -0.30 0.00
CA LYS A 62 -15.14 0.98 -0.04
C LYS A 62 -14.18 2.15 0.18
N GLN A 63 -14.51 3.29 -0.40
CA GLN A 63 -13.79 4.53 -0.14
C GLN A 63 -13.74 4.85 1.36
N GLY A 64 -12.58 5.35 1.83
CA GLY A 64 -12.34 5.73 3.22
C GLY A 64 -11.80 4.61 4.10
N GLN A 65 -11.79 3.35 3.65
CA GLN A 65 -11.18 2.25 4.41
C GLN A 65 -9.69 2.47 4.59
N ASN A 66 -9.16 2.01 5.73
CA ASN A 66 -7.73 2.07 6.01
C ASN A 66 -6.99 0.97 5.24
N ILE A 67 -5.83 1.35 4.73
CA ILE A 67 -4.88 0.46 4.08
C ILE A 67 -3.61 0.46 4.94
N SER A 68 -3.07 -0.71 5.22
CA SER A 68 -1.70 -0.87 5.72
C SER A 68 -0.87 -1.54 4.64
N PHE A 69 0.35 -1.05 4.39
CA PHE A 69 1.22 -1.63 3.38
C PHE A 69 2.68 -1.60 3.79
N THR A 70 3.45 -2.49 3.21
CA THR A 70 4.90 -2.61 3.39
C THR A 70 5.58 -2.63 2.03
N ILE A 71 6.88 -2.36 2.02
CA ILE A 71 7.73 -2.43 0.84
C ILE A 71 8.78 -3.52 1.11
N PRO A 72 8.50 -4.80 0.79
CA PRO A 72 9.32 -5.93 1.23
C PRO A 72 10.80 -5.81 0.88
N GLU A 73 11.09 -5.24 -0.30
CA GLU A 73 12.45 -5.11 -0.82
C GLU A 73 13.23 -3.91 -0.22
N ALA A 74 12.55 -2.94 0.39
CA ALA A 74 13.17 -1.69 0.81
C ALA A 74 13.13 -1.44 2.33
N SER A 75 12.06 -1.84 3.01
CA SER A 75 11.89 -1.55 4.44
C SER A 75 10.92 -2.53 5.12
N LYS A 76 11.15 -2.77 6.41
CA LYS A 76 10.19 -3.48 7.28
C LYS A 76 9.14 -2.55 7.89
N ASP A 77 9.20 -1.25 7.59
CA ASP A 77 8.23 -0.28 8.10
C ASP A 77 6.84 -0.54 7.54
N VAL A 78 5.84 -0.37 8.40
CA VAL A 78 4.44 -0.44 8.00
C VAL A 78 3.95 0.99 7.74
N PHE A 79 3.54 1.24 6.51
CA PHE A 79 2.95 2.49 6.08
C PHE A 79 1.43 2.41 6.12
N THR A 80 0.78 3.55 6.22
CA THR A 80 -0.68 3.64 6.23
C THR A 80 -1.19 4.55 5.13
N SER A 81 -2.35 4.21 4.60
CA SER A 81 -3.05 4.94 3.55
C SER A 81 -4.55 4.81 3.75
N LYS A 82 -5.33 5.50 2.93
CA LYS A 82 -6.79 5.34 2.87
C LYS A 82 -7.24 5.15 1.44
N VAL A 83 -8.22 4.28 1.23
CA VAL A 83 -8.86 4.10 -0.07
C VAL A 83 -9.49 5.43 -0.50
N GLN A 84 -9.01 5.99 -1.60
CA GLN A 84 -9.54 7.22 -2.20
C GLN A 84 -10.54 6.92 -3.30
N LEU A 85 -10.19 5.98 -4.17
CA LEU A 85 -11.01 5.64 -5.32
C LEU A 85 -10.98 4.12 -5.52
N VAL A 86 -12.15 3.56 -5.81
CA VAL A 86 -12.31 2.18 -6.26
C VAL A 86 -12.67 2.23 -7.75
N GLY A 87 -11.86 1.60 -8.58
CA GLY A 87 -12.09 1.49 -10.02
C GLY A 87 -13.43 0.84 -10.34
N LYS A 88 -13.97 1.14 -11.50
CA LYS A 88 -15.26 0.60 -11.97
C LYS A 88 -15.12 -0.30 -13.19
N SER A 89 -13.89 -0.60 -13.58
CA SER A 89 -13.59 -1.50 -14.70
C SER A 89 -12.69 -2.64 -14.25
N ILE A 90 -12.95 -3.81 -14.79
CA ILE A 90 -12.11 -5.00 -14.57
C ILE A 90 -11.02 -4.99 -15.62
N GLU A 91 -9.78 -5.15 -15.20
CA GLU A 91 -8.66 -5.38 -16.10
C GLU A 91 -8.70 -6.83 -16.58
N ASN A 92 -8.89 -7.00 -17.89
CA ASN A 92 -9.23 -8.30 -18.50
C ASN A 92 -8.14 -9.38 -18.30
N LYS A 93 -6.88 -8.98 -18.11
CA LYS A 93 -5.76 -9.91 -18.05
C LYS A 93 -5.77 -10.74 -16.77
N ASP A 94 -5.99 -10.10 -15.62
CA ASP A 94 -5.85 -10.74 -14.30
C ASP A 94 -7.16 -10.74 -13.49
N ARG A 95 -8.26 -10.23 -14.06
CA ARG A 95 -9.57 -10.05 -13.41
C ARG A 95 -9.45 -9.28 -12.11
N THR A 96 -8.70 -8.20 -12.14
CA THR A 96 -8.50 -7.29 -11.01
C THR A 96 -9.13 -5.93 -11.29
N ILE A 97 -9.37 -5.20 -10.22
CA ILE A 97 -9.88 -3.84 -10.24
C ILE A 97 -8.86 -2.97 -9.51
N SER A 98 -8.47 -1.86 -10.14
CA SER A 98 -7.54 -0.91 -9.54
C SER A 98 -8.20 -0.13 -8.40
N VAL A 99 -7.54 -0.11 -7.25
CA VAL A 99 -7.94 0.66 -6.06
C VAL A 99 -6.82 1.62 -5.72
N PHE A 100 -7.15 2.90 -5.65
CA PHE A 100 -6.18 3.96 -5.38
C PHE A 100 -6.25 4.41 -3.93
N GLY A 101 -5.08 4.50 -3.29
CA GLY A 101 -4.92 5.01 -1.95
C GLY A 101 -4.16 6.33 -1.90
N VAL A 102 -4.50 7.19 -0.95
CA VAL A 102 -3.79 8.45 -0.68
C VAL A 102 -2.65 8.19 0.29
N LEU A 103 -1.45 8.58 -0.10
CA LEU A 103 -0.27 8.50 0.76
C LEU A 103 -0.21 9.70 1.71
N ASN A 104 0.24 9.45 2.94
CA ASN A 104 0.51 10.53 3.87
C ASN A 104 1.67 11.40 3.34
N PRO A 105 1.59 12.72 3.46
CA PRO A 105 2.65 13.62 2.98
C PRO A 105 4.03 13.30 3.56
N SER A 106 4.10 12.87 4.84
CA SER A 106 5.34 12.48 5.52
C SER A 106 6.02 11.24 4.91
N ASP A 107 5.26 10.39 4.24
CA ASP A 107 5.76 9.13 3.71
C ASP A 107 6.19 9.26 2.25
N LYS A 108 5.68 10.27 1.53
CA LYS A 108 5.97 10.48 0.10
C LYS A 108 7.47 10.62 -0.20
N SER A 109 8.23 11.25 0.68
CA SER A 109 9.69 11.41 0.51
C SER A 109 10.50 10.11 0.59
N LYS A 110 9.89 9.06 1.15
CA LYS A 110 10.51 7.73 1.30
C LYS A 110 10.11 6.77 0.18
N LEU A 111 9.18 7.17 -0.67
CA LEU A 111 8.54 6.33 -1.68
C LEU A 111 8.90 6.82 -3.08
N LEU A 112 9.17 5.88 -3.97
CA LEU A 112 9.45 6.16 -5.39
C LEU A 112 8.32 5.57 -6.26
N SER A 113 8.07 6.23 -7.39
CA SER A 113 7.17 5.68 -8.39
C SER A 113 7.70 4.34 -8.92
N GLY A 114 6.82 3.34 -9.05
CA GLY A 114 7.18 2.00 -9.51
C GLY A 114 7.62 1.03 -8.42
N MET A 115 7.68 1.44 -7.14
CA MET A 115 7.94 0.50 -6.05
C MET A 115 6.82 -0.53 -5.91
N PHE A 116 7.21 -1.80 -5.75
CA PHE A 116 6.28 -2.87 -5.40
C PHE A 116 5.91 -2.79 -3.92
N VAL A 117 4.62 -3.00 -3.62
CA VAL A 117 4.09 -2.97 -2.25
C VAL A 117 3.20 -4.18 -1.98
N GLU A 118 3.22 -4.63 -0.74
CA GLU A 118 2.24 -5.59 -0.22
C GLU A 118 1.30 -4.84 0.73
N ALA A 119 0.00 -4.96 0.49
CA ALA A 119 -0.99 -4.17 1.20
C ALA A 119 -2.19 -4.99 1.67
N GLY A 120 -2.72 -4.62 2.84
CA GLY A 120 -3.98 -5.11 3.37
C GLY A 120 -4.98 -3.97 3.54
N ILE A 121 -6.21 -4.17 3.08
CA ILE A 121 -7.33 -3.25 3.29
C ILE A 121 -8.17 -3.74 4.47
N VAL A 122 -8.43 -2.85 5.43
CA VAL A 122 -9.28 -3.16 6.59
C VAL A 122 -10.74 -3.11 6.14
N ILE A 123 -11.34 -4.29 5.93
CA ILE A 123 -12.72 -4.42 5.44
C ILE A 123 -13.72 -4.13 6.55
N SER A 124 -13.46 -4.63 7.76
CA SER A 124 -14.29 -4.40 8.95
C SER A 124 -13.41 -4.19 10.18
N SER A 125 -13.90 -3.41 11.11
CA SER A 125 -13.25 -3.22 12.41
C SER A 125 -14.34 -3.22 13.48
N LYS A 126 -14.26 -4.16 14.41
CA LYS A 126 -15.12 -4.18 15.59
C LYS A 126 -14.25 -4.23 16.85
N LYS A 127 -14.77 -3.66 17.92
CA LYS A 127 -14.13 -3.75 19.22
C LYS A 127 -14.56 -5.08 19.86
N GLY A 128 -13.59 -5.86 20.30
CA GLY A 128 -13.80 -7.13 20.96
C GLY A 128 -12.61 -7.50 21.82
N LEU A 129 -12.74 -8.54 22.62
CA LEU A 129 -11.62 -9.12 23.34
C LEU A 129 -10.82 -10.00 22.38
N GLY A 130 -9.60 -9.61 22.07
CA GLY A 130 -8.70 -10.38 21.21
C GLY A 130 -7.49 -10.86 21.99
N ILE A 131 -7.08 -12.10 21.76
CA ILE A 131 -5.85 -12.67 22.28
C ILE A 131 -4.91 -13.04 21.10
N PRO A 132 -3.58 -13.07 21.32
CA PRO A 132 -2.66 -13.60 20.32
C PRO A 132 -3.03 -15.04 19.94
N VAL A 133 -2.87 -15.41 18.68
CA VAL A 133 -3.17 -16.77 18.20
C VAL A 133 -2.37 -17.82 18.97
N ASP A 134 -1.14 -17.50 19.34
CA ASP A 134 -0.24 -18.39 20.11
C ASP A 134 -0.72 -18.65 21.56
N ALA A 135 -1.62 -17.82 22.08
CA ALA A 135 -2.22 -18.02 23.40
C ALA A 135 -3.44 -18.97 23.35
N LEU A 136 -3.89 -19.38 22.17
CA LEU A 136 -5.01 -20.29 22.00
C LEU A 136 -4.53 -21.75 21.99
N ILE A 137 -5.11 -22.57 22.86
CA ILE A 137 -4.86 -24.01 22.91
C ILE A 137 -6.09 -24.71 22.35
N THR A 138 -5.91 -25.51 21.29
CA THR A 138 -7.00 -26.29 20.70
C THR A 138 -6.76 -27.77 20.99
N GLU A 139 -7.70 -28.40 21.70
CA GLU A 139 -7.69 -29.81 22.02
C GLU A 139 -9.07 -30.41 21.83
N ASN A 140 -9.16 -31.57 21.20
CA ASN A 140 -10.43 -32.28 20.95
C ASN A 140 -11.55 -31.38 20.39
N ASN A 141 -11.18 -30.50 19.43
CA ASN A 141 -12.10 -29.55 18.79
C ASN A 141 -12.69 -28.49 19.76
N LYS A 142 -12.06 -28.29 20.91
CA LYS A 142 -12.39 -27.23 21.87
C LYS A 142 -11.24 -26.28 22.06
N ASN A 143 -11.54 -25.00 22.29
CA ASN A 143 -10.59 -23.95 22.43
C ASN A 143 -10.45 -23.53 23.89
N PHE A 144 -9.21 -23.38 24.35
CA PHE A 144 -8.89 -23.04 25.72
C PHE A 144 -7.86 -21.91 25.73
N VAL A 145 -7.87 -21.17 26.84
CA VAL A 145 -6.83 -20.21 27.21
C VAL A 145 -6.32 -20.49 28.62
N LEU A 146 -5.10 -20.09 28.89
CA LEU A 146 -4.54 -20.14 30.24
C LEU A 146 -4.72 -18.78 30.91
N LEU A 147 -5.62 -18.75 31.91
CA LEU A 147 -5.79 -17.58 32.75
C LEU A 147 -4.81 -17.62 33.92
N LEU A 148 -4.00 -16.55 34.03
CA LEU A 148 -3.10 -16.39 35.16
C LEU A 148 -3.91 -16.05 36.42
N GLN A 149 -3.72 -16.83 37.47
CA GLN A 149 -4.20 -16.56 38.81
C GLN A 149 -2.98 -16.37 39.73
N GLU A 150 -2.81 -15.17 40.23
CA GLU A 150 -1.74 -14.89 41.18
C GLU A 150 -2.19 -15.30 42.61
N ASN A 151 -1.36 -16.10 43.29
CA ASN A 151 -1.58 -16.49 44.63
C ASN A 151 -0.26 -16.45 45.43
N LYS A 152 -0.08 -15.43 46.30
CA LYS A 152 1.04 -15.29 47.24
C LYS A 152 2.42 -15.59 46.66
N GLY A 153 2.71 -15.02 45.45
CA GLY A 153 3.99 -15.16 44.79
C GLY A 153 4.17 -16.42 43.93
N ASN A 154 3.14 -17.29 43.85
CA ASN A 154 3.10 -18.40 42.92
C ASN A 154 2.17 -18.08 41.76
N TYR A 155 2.61 -18.42 40.53
CA TYR A 155 1.80 -18.27 39.32
C TYR A 155 1.05 -19.58 39.07
N ILE A 156 -0.27 -19.51 39.17
CA ILE A 156 -1.16 -20.64 38.87
C ILE A 156 -1.89 -20.33 37.58
N PHE A 157 -1.82 -21.23 36.61
CA PHE A 157 -2.53 -21.10 35.35
C PHE A 157 -3.78 -21.99 35.35
N LYS A 158 -4.94 -21.39 35.13
CA LYS A 158 -6.20 -22.12 34.98
C LYS A 158 -6.54 -22.27 33.51
N LYS A 159 -6.62 -23.49 33.01
CA LYS A 159 -7.13 -23.80 31.67
C LYS A 159 -8.63 -23.53 31.61
N THR A 160 -9.04 -22.57 30.77
CA THR A 160 -10.41 -22.07 30.67
C THR A 160 -10.91 -22.29 29.26
N LEU A 161 -12.09 -22.91 29.11
CA LEU A 161 -12.77 -23.08 27.83
C LEU A 161 -13.27 -21.72 27.35
N VAL A 162 -13.07 -21.43 26.05
CA VAL A 162 -13.52 -20.19 25.41
C VAL A 162 -14.19 -20.49 24.07
N ASN A 163 -15.15 -19.64 23.74
CA ASN A 163 -15.71 -19.59 22.39
C ASN A 163 -14.92 -18.56 21.60
N ILE A 164 -14.54 -18.91 20.36
CA ILE A 164 -13.79 -18.02 19.48
C ILE A 164 -14.71 -17.43 18.42
N GLY A 165 -14.45 -16.17 18.07
CA GLY A 165 -15.06 -15.45 16.96
C GLY A 165 -14.15 -15.41 15.74
N GLU A 166 -13.97 -14.21 15.17
CA GLU A 166 -13.12 -14.02 14.01
C GLU A 166 -11.63 -14.21 14.35
N LYS A 167 -10.91 -14.78 13.39
CA LYS A 167 -9.48 -15.04 13.51
C LYS A 167 -8.73 -14.28 12.41
N SER A 168 -7.72 -13.52 12.82
CA SER A 168 -6.73 -12.92 11.92
C SER A 168 -5.41 -13.70 11.98
N GLU A 169 -4.39 -13.27 11.25
CA GLU A 169 -3.06 -13.89 11.32
C GLU A 169 -2.42 -13.81 12.71
N LYS A 170 -2.68 -12.73 13.47
CA LYS A 170 -2.03 -12.44 14.75
C LYS A 170 -2.94 -12.60 15.96
N PHE A 171 -4.23 -12.42 15.79
CA PHE A 171 -5.20 -12.38 16.89
C PHE A 171 -6.43 -13.24 16.60
N VAL A 172 -7.02 -13.77 17.67
CA VAL A 172 -8.32 -14.44 17.66
C VAL A 172 -9.25 -13.76 18.64
N GLU A 173 -10.49 -13.53 18.20
CA GLU A 173 -11.54 -12.96 19.05
C GLU A 173 -12.06 -13.99 20.04
N ILE A 174 -12.28 -13.56 21.28
CA ILE A 174 -12.96 -14.34 22.34
C ILE A 174 -14.37 -13.78 22.49
N LEU A 175 -15.37 -14.67 22.46
CA LEU A 175 -16.80 -14.35 22.59
C LEU A 175 -17.30 -14.57 24.02
#